data_b40385552ce0898694029d421c85dce5
#
_entry.id   b40385552ce0898694029d421c85dce5
#
_cell.length_a   1.000
_cell.length_b   1.000
_cell.length_c   1.000
_cell.angle_alpha   90.00
_cell.angle_beta   90.00
_cell.angle_gamma   90.00
#
_symmetry.space_group_name_H-M   'P 1'
#
loop_
_entity.id
_entity.type
_entity.pdbx_description
1 polymer ?
#
loop_
_entity_poly.entity_id
_entity_poly.type
_entity_poly.pdbx_seq_one_letter_code
_entity_poly.pdbx_strand_id
1 'polypeptide(L)'
;MERFVFVAAIAFAIIFGVFAAFGGPNWVHMDWDGEEGGRGIASVVSTSPGSMPPASFEGGELRIRNIAAHVTITPEDRTDFSIEIDNQAGQLPMPTVAAENGRVLIDGQLRGRVRGCGEDGSATVRGYGDGELEAAELPRITIRAPRTLDLDRSGAGTTEIGATQSLELEVSGCSTTIAGDVAGALTMDLAGSGNVNVGAAQSLSADIAGSADVVTGAIANGATIDIAGSGTVTMASLTGELNSDGAGSGSVTVRGGAITLASIDLAGSGDVSIAATVQDLNVSIVGSGGVEVTAPVGNIDAEIAGSGSITAPSVTGSIRQEVWGSGEVTVGQ
;
A
#
# COMPACT_ATOMS: atom_id res chain seq x y z
N MET A 1 -31.71 13.71 -9.08
CA MET A 1 -31.37 12.57 -9.99
C MET A 1 -30.02 12.76 -10.68
N GLU A 2 -29.63 13.96 -11.08
CA GLU A 2 -28.33 14.17 -11.76
C GLU A 2 -27.11 13.94 -10.85
N ARG A 3 -27.20 14.22 -9.53
CA ARG A 3 -26.09 14.04 -8.60
C ARG A 3 -25.86 12.58 -8.17
N PHE A 4 -26.91 11.75 -8.13
CA PHE A 4 -26.77 10.30 -7.92
C PHE A 4 -25.97 9.60 -9.03
N VAL A 5 -26.10 10.11 -10.25
CA VAL A 5 -25.31 9.63 -11.39
C VAL A 5 -23.83 10.01 -11.22
N PHE A 6 -23.55 11.16 -10.57
CA PHE A 6 -22.18 11.62 -10.33
C PHE A 6 -21.47 10.77 -9.26
N VAL A 7 -22.11 10.49 -8.12
CA VAL A 7 -21.52 9.67 -7.04
C VAL A 7 -21.34 8.21 -7.49
N ALA A 8 -22.31 7.65 -8.22
CA ALA A 8 -22.16 6.33 -8.84
C ALA A 8 -21.07 6.33 -9.93
N ALA A 9 -20.88 7.44 -10.65
CA ALA A 9 -19.82 7.58 -11.64
C ALA A 9 -18.43 7.73 -10.99
N ILE A 10 -18.33 8.38 -9.82
CA ILE A 10 -17.09 8.48 -9.04
C ILE A 10 -16.72 7.11 -8.48
N ALA A 11 -17.65 6.37 -7.85
CA ALA A 11 -17.41 5.01 -7.39
C ALA A 11 -16.98 4.07 -8.53
N PHE A 12 -17.55 4.25 -9.74
CA PHE A 12 -17.14 3.50 -10.92
C PHE A 12 -15.79 3.96 -11.49
N ALA A 13 -15.49 5.25 -11.39
CA ALA A 13 -14.20 5.81 -11.82
C ALA A 13 -13.05 5.41 -10.88
N ILE A 14 -13.30 5.34 -9.57
CA ILE A 14 -12.34 4.82 -8.58
C ILE A 14 -12.03 3.35 -8.87
N ILE A 15 -13.05 2.50 -9.03
CA ILE A 15 -12.88 1.09 -9.39
C ILE A 15 -12.15 0.94 -10.73
N PHE A 16 -12.45 1.79 -11.71
CA PHE A 16 -11.80 1.76 -13.03
C PHE A 16 -10.42 2.46 -13.03
N GLY A 17 -10.22 3.49 -12.20
CA GLY A 17 -8.96 4.21 -12.04
C GLY A 17 -7.91 3.33 -11.37
N VAL A 18 -8.26 2.66 -10.27
CA VAL A 18 -7.41 1.64 -9.63
C VAL A 18 -7.09 0.50 -10.62
N PHE A 19 -8.07 0.04 -11.41
CA PHE A 19 -7.82 -0.95 -12.47
C PHE A 19 -6.91 -0.44 -13.60
N ALA A 20 -6.89 0.86 -13.88
CA ALA A 20 -6.06 1.44 -14.92
C ALA A 20 -4.64 1.78 -14.40
N ALA A 21 -4.48 2.19 -13.15
CA ALA A 21 -3.20 2.47 -12.50
C ALA A 21 -2.36 1.20 -12.36
N PHE A 22 -2.98 0.07 -12.06
CA PHE A 22 -2.30 -1.25 -12.01
C PHE A 22 -2.09 -1.89 -13.39
N GLY A 23 -2.16 -1.10 -14.47
CA GLY A 23 -1.76 -1.53 -15.82
C GLY A 23 -2.64 -2.59 -16.44
N GLY A 24 -3.96 -2.56 -16.23
CA GLY A 24 -4.94 -3.48 -16.82
C GLY A 24 -4.60 -4.96 -16.60
N PRO A 25 -5.52 -5.89 -16.75
CA PRO A 25 -5.39 -7.25 -16.20
C PRO A 25 -4.37 -8.15 -16.93
N ASN A 26 -3.09 -7.77 -16.91
CA ASN A 26 -2.03 -8.72 -17.26
C ASN A 26 -1.86 -9.85 -16.23
N TRP A 27 -2.48 -9.73 -15.05
CA TRP A 27 -2.56 -10.82 -14.08
C TRP A 27 -3.79 -11.73 -14.30
N VAL A 28 -4.71 -11.37 -15.20
CA VAL A 28 -5.86 -12.20 -15.61
C VAL A 28 -5.57 -12.93 -16.93
N HIS A 29 -4.33 -13.20 -17.30
CA HIS A 29 -4.05 -14.35 -18.13
C HIS A 29 -4.12 -15.61 -17.25
N MET A 30 -5.34 -15.98 -16.87
CA MET A 30 -5.67 -17.38 -16.68
C MET A 30 -5.61 -18.00 -18.07
N ASP A 31 -4.45 -18.53 -18.42
CA ASP A 31 -4.39 -19.55 -19.45
C ASP A 31 -5.16 -20.77 -18.91
N TRP A 32 -6.43 -20.82 -19.29
CA TRP A 32 -7.22 -22.05 -19.27
C TRP A 32 -6.78 -22.89 -20.45
N ASP A 33 -5.52 -23.30 -20.49
CA ASP A 33 -5.14 -24.44 -21.28
C ASP A 33 -5.60 -25.67 -20.52
N GLY A 34 -6.79 -26.12 -20.89
CA GLY A 34 -7.29 -27.43 -20.54
C GLY A 34 -6.39 -28.48 -21.19
N GLU A 35 -5.40 -28.95 -20.46
CA GLU A 35 -4.74 -30.22 -20.72
C GLU A 35 -5.06 -31.19 -19.59
N GLU A 36 -5.87 -32.13 -19.96
CA GLU A 36 -6.18 -33.32 -19.18
C GLU A 36 -4.90 -34.10 -18.83
N GLY A 37 -4.78 -34.48 -17.56
CA GLY A 37 -4.20 -35.76 -17.17
C GLY A 37 -2.70 -35.95 -17.38
N GLY A 38 -1.87 -35.18 -16.64
CA GLY A 38 -0.52 -35.56 -16.33
C GLY A 38 -0.25 -35.40 -14.85
N ARG A 39 0.00 -36.48 -14.11
CA ARG A 39 0.68 -36.44 -12.83
C ARG A 39 2.02 -35.75 -13.05
N GLY A 40 2.02 -34.41 -13.04
CA GLY A 40 3.21 -33.61 -13.12
C GLY A 40 4.11 -33.94 -11.94
N ILE A 41 5.22 -34.58 -12.22
CA ILE A 41 6.37 -34.65 -11.34
C ILE A 41 6.66 -33.20 -10.95
N ALA A 42 6.48 -32.87 -9.67
CA ALA A 42 6.91 -31.57 -9.16
C ALA A 42 8.37 -31.42 -9.57
N SER A 43 8.66 -30.52 -10.52
CA SER A 43 10.03 -30.26 -10.92
C SER A 43 10.76 -29.79 -9.67
N VAL A 44 11.65 -30.62 -9.16
CA VAL A 44 12.54 -30.26 -8.05
C VAL A 44 13.35 -29.09 -8.56
N VAL A 45 13.05 -27.89 -8.09
CA VAL A 45 13.85 -26.71 -8.41
C VAL A 45 15.17 -26.89 -7.66
N SER A 46 16.27 -26.84 -8.39
CA SER A 46 17.59 -26.96 -7.81
C SER A 46 17.83 -25.83 -6.81
N THR A 47 17.87 -26.14 -5.54
CA THR A 47 18.30 -25.24 -4.48
C THR A 47 19.81 -25.23 -4.43
N SER A 48 20.43 -24.08 -4.39
CA SER A 48 21.89 -23.97 -4.30
C SER A 48 22.26 -22.94 -3.26
N PRO A 49 22.93 -23.35 -2.17
CA PRO A 49 23.56 -22.38 -1.29
C PRO A 49 24.61 -21.58 -2.06
N GLY A 50 24.68 -20.28 -1.79
CA GLY A 50 25.62 -19.42 -2.50
C GLY A 50 25.55 -17.97 -2.00
N SER A 51 26.48 -17.17 -2.49
CA SER A 51 26.49 -15.74 -2.27
C SER A 51 26.94 -15.01 -3.52
N MET A 52 26.42 -13.82 -3.70
CA MET A 52 26.89 -12.84 -4.70
C MET A 52 27.53 -11.69 -3.92
N PRO A 53 28.85 -11.44 -4.11
CA PRO A 53 29.50 -10.30 -3.48
C PRO A 53 28.92 -8.99 -4.03
N PRO A 54 29.11 -7.84 -3.34
CA PRO A 54 28.61 -6.56 -3.80
C PRO A 54 28.99 -6.27 -5.26
N ALA A 55 27.98 -6.02 -6.09
CA ALA A 55 28.14 -5.68 -7.50
C ALA A 55 27.28 -4.46 -7.83
N SER A 56 27.77 -3.57 -8.69
CA SER A 56 27.07 -2.35 -9.10
C SER A 56 26.27 -2.56 -10.37
N PHE A 57 25.06 -2.00 -10.37
CA PHE A 57 24.10 -2.05 -11.48
C PHE A 57 23.54 -0.66 -11.74
N GLU A 58 23.60 -0.18 -12.98
CA GLU A 58 23.02 1.10 -13.35
C GLU A 58 21.52 0.96 -13.65
N GLY A 59 20.71 1.88 -13.09
CA GLY A 59 19.27 1.94 -13.30
C GLY A 59 18.63 3.02 -12.44
N GLY A 60 17.40 3.41 -12.77
CA GLY A 60 16.60 4.36 -11.99
C GLY A 60 15.52 3.68 -11.14
N GLU A 61 15.08 2.48 -11.53
CA GLU A 61 14.05 1.68 -10.86
C GLU A 61 14.65 0.36 -10.38
N LEU A 62 14.27 -0.05 -9.18
CA LEU A 62 14.62 -1.35 -8.60
C LEU A 62 13.39 -2.24 -8.55
N ARG A 63 13.43 -3.33 -9.27
CA ARG A 63 12.35 -4.34 -9.27
C ARG A 63 12.79 -5.63 -8.63
N ILE A 64 12.08 -6.07 -7.59
CA ILE A 64 12.31 -7.31 -6.86
C ILE A 64 11.07 -8.17 -6.97
N ARG A 65 11.15 -9.30 -7.65
CA ARG A 65 9.97 -10.13 -7.93
C ARG A 65 10.20 -11.63 -7.78
N ASN A 66 9.09 -12.38 -7.69
CA ASN A 66 9.10 -13.85 -7.62
C ASN A 66 10.00 -14.38 -6.50
N ILE A 67 9.97 -13.76 -5.34
CA ILE A 67 10.96 -13.98 -4.29
C ILE A 67 10.30 -14.11 -2.92
N ALA A 68 10.92 -14.89 -2.05
CA ALA A 68 10.76 -14.82 -0.60
C ALA A 68 12.14 -14.51 -0.03
N ALA A 69 12.32 -13.31 0.53
CA ALA A 69 13.64 -12.83 0.98
C ALA A 69 13.52 -11.70 1.99
N HIS A 70 14.56 -11.52 2.79
CA HIS A 70 14.79 -10.32 3.57
C HIS A 70 15.66 -9.36 2.76
N VAL A 71 15.15 -8.13 2.57
CA VAL A 71 15.82 -7.09 1.79
C VAL A 71 16.12 -5.91 2.69
N THR A 72 17.37 -5.48 2.72
CA THR A 72 17.82 -4.27 3.44
C THR A 72 18.33 -3.27 2.41
N ILE A 73 17.71 -2.10 2.35
CA ILE A 73 18.07 -1.03 1.41
C ILE A 73 18.61 0.16 2.19
N THR A 74 19.84 0.55 1.90
CA THR A 74 20.48 1.73 2.47
C THR A 74 20.58 2.82 1.42
N PRO A 75 19.76 3.88 1.50
CA PRO A 75 19.84 5.01 0.60
C PRO A 75 21.09 5.87 0.82
N GLU A 76 21.82 6.16 -0.24
CA GLU A 76 23.09 6.91 -0.21
C GLU A 76 23.14 7.93 -1.34
N ASP A 77 24.14 8.83 -1.32
CA ASP A 77 24.41 9.78 -2.43
C ASP A 77 25.10 9.04 -3.58
N ARG A 78 24.31 8.32 -4.37
CA ARG A 78 24.75 7.51 -5.51
C ARG A 78 23.70 7.52 -6.64
N THR A 79 24.08 7.04 -7.81
CA THR A 79 23.21 6.98 -9.00
C THR A 79 23.02 5.56 -9.54
N ASP A 80 23.62 4.56 -8.90
CA ASP A 80 23.56 3.15 -9.22
C ASP A 80 23.06 2.34 -8.01
N PHE A 81 22.81 1.06 -8.19
CA PHE A 81 22.50 0.12 -7.12
C PHE A 81 23.71 -0.79 -6.87
N SER A 82 24.16 -0.92 -5.62
CA SER A 82 25.12 -1.96 -5.22
C SER A 82 24.37 -3.05 -4.51
N ILE A 83 24.40 -4.27 -5.04
CA ILE A 83 23.59 -5.40 -4.58
C ILE A 83 24.50 -6.53 -4.12
N GLU A 84 24.25 -7.04 -2.93
CA GLU A 84 24.87 -8.21 -2.34
C GLU A 84 23.76 -9.21 -1.98
N ILE A 85 23.99 -10.51 -2.27
CA ILE A 85 23.02 -11.56 -1.95
C ILE A 85 23.71 -12.65 -1.13
N ASP A 86 23.11 -13.02 -0.02
CA ASP A 86 23.48 -14.17 0.80
C ASP A 86 22.33 -15.18 0.83
N ASN A 87 22.55 -16.35 0.22
CA ASN A 87 21.64 -17.49 0.23
C ASN A 87 22.33 -18.74 0.79
N GLN A 88 23.08 -18.58 1.89
CA GLN A 88 23.82 -19.69 2.48
C GLN A 88 22.92 -20.80 3.04
N ALA A 89 21.70 -20.49 3.46
CA ALA A 89 20.72 -21.49 3.86
C ALA A 89 20.37 -22.44 2.70
N GLY A 90 20.37 -21.93 1.45
CA GLY A 90 20.21 -22.73 0.23
C GLY A 90 18.87 -23.44 0.11
N GLN A 91 17.88 -23.05 0.88
CA GLN A 91 16.53 -23.63 0.84
C GLN A 91 15.76 -23.21 -0.41
N LEU A 92 16.05 -22.01 -0.92
CA LEU A 92 15.45 -21.43 -2.12
C LEU A 92 16.49 -21.28 -3.24
N PRO A 93 16.06 -21.10 -4.50
CA PRO A 93 16.98 -20.78 -5.60
C PRO A 93 17.80 -19.53 -5.30
N MET A 94 19.01 -19.47 -5.80
CA MET A 94 19.84 -18.26 -5.77
C MET A 94 19.17 -17.20 -6.63
N PRO A 95 18.81 -15.99 -6.07
CA PRO A 95 18.24 -14.93 -6.88
C PRO A 95 19.20 -14.46 -7.98
N THR A 96 18.66 -14.10 -9.12
CA THR A 96 19.41 -13.52 -10.24
C THR A 96 19.25 -12.02 -10.30
N VAL A 97 20.30 -11.31 -10.74
CA VAL A 97 20.28 -9.85 -10.92
C VAL A 97 20.61 -9.52 -12.35
N ALA A 98 19.81 -8.61 -12.94
CA ALA A 98 20.02 -8.10 -14.29
C ALA A 98 19.71 -6.59 -14.32
N ALA A 99 20.45 -5.84 -15.15
CA ALA A 99 20.15 -4.45 -15.45
C ALA A 99 19.75 -4.33 -16.93
N GLU A 100 18.50 -3.94 -17.18
CA GLU A 100 17.94 -3.83 -18.51
C GLU A 100 17.01 -2.62 -18.62
N ASN A 101 17.13 -1.86 -19.70
CA ASN A 101 16.24 -0.72 -20.00
C ASN A 101 16.13 0.33 -18.88
N GLY A 102 17.22 0.61 -18.15
CA GLY A 102 17.25 1.58 -17.06
C GLY A 102 16.64 1.06 -15.74
N ARG A 103 16.34 -0.24 -15.66
CA ARG A 103 15.75 -0.92 -14.50
C ARG A 103 16.69 -2.01 -14.00
N VAL A 104 16.82 -2.15 -12.70
CA VAL A 104 17.55 -3.26 -12.07
C VAL A 104 16.54 -4.28 -11.56
N LEU A 105 16.63 -5.50 -12.04
CA LEU A 105 15.73 -6.60 -11.74
C LEU A 105 16.43 -7.63 -10.86
N ILE A 106 15.85 -7.95 -9.71
CA ILE A 106 16.18 -9.10 -8.87
C ILE A 106 15.05 -10.11 -8.98
N ASP A 107 15.31 -11.29 -9.51
CA ASP A 107 14.30 -12.36 -9.68
C ASP A 107 14.66 -13.58 -8.81
N GLY A 108 13.81 -13.91 -7.86
CA GLY A 108 13.97 -15.06 -6.96
C GLY A 108 13.59 -16.40 -7.57
N GLN A 109 13.13 -16.42 -8.81
CA GLN A 109 12.75 -17.63 -9.55
C GLN A 109 11.59 -18.45 -8.95
N LEU A 110 10.79 -17.84 -8.04
CA LEU A 110 9.65 -18.47 -7.36
C LEU A 110 8.30 -18.18 -8.04
N ARG A 111 8.28 -17.99 -9.36
CA ARG A 111 7.08 -17.58 -10.09
C ARG A 111 5.87 -18.46 -9.75
N GLY A 112 4.81 -17.85 -9.19
CA GLY A 112 3.58 -18.54 -8.81
C GLY A 112 3.74 -19.59 -7.71
N ARG A 113 4.83 -19.56 -6.94
CA ARG A 113 5.10 -20.49 -5.84
C ARG A 113 4.94 -19.89 -4.45
N VAL A 114 5.11 -18.58 -4.29
CA VAL A 114 4.84 -17.88 -3.03
C VAL A 114 3.33 -17.92 -2.77
N ARG A 115 2.92 -18.38 -1.59
CA ARG A 115 1.52 -18.63 -1.22
C ARG A 115 1.06 -17.81 -0.02
N GLY A 116 1.95 -17.43 0.86
CA GLY A 116 1.64 -16.68 2.05
C GLY A 116 2.88 -16.10 2.71
N CYS A 117 2.64 -15.18 3.64
CA CYS A 117 3.64 -14.56 4.49
C CYS A 117 3.21 -14.70 5.94
N GLY A 118 4.16 -15.00 6.84
CA GLY A 118 3.95 -14.91 8.28
C GLY A 118 4.28 -13.52 8.80
N GLU A 119 3.66 -13.15 9.92
CA GLU A 119 3.92 -11.86 10.59
C GLU A 119 5.37 -11.76 11.09
N ASP A 120 6.03 -12.87 11.32
CA ASP A 120 7.44 -13.00 11.73
C ASP A 120 8.44 -12.89 10.56
N GLY A 121 7.95 -12.64 9.34
CA GLY A 121 8.74 -12.59 8.12
C GLY A 121 9.00 -13.96 7.49
N SER A 122 8.36 -15.02 7.99
CA SER A 122 8.34 -16.33 7.34
C SER A 122 7.57 -16.31 6.01
N ALA A 123 7.74 -17.34 5.19
CA ALA A 123 7.08 -17.42 3.90
C ALA A 123 6.60 -18.85 3.60
N THR A 124 5.39 -18.96 3.05
CA THR A 124 4.91 -20.22 2.50
C THR A 124 5.23 -20.31 1.02
N VAL A 125 6.06 -21.28 0.64
CA VAL A 125 6.51 -21.46 -0.74
C VAL A 125 6.23 -22.88 -1.23
N ARG A 126 5.43 -23.04 -2.30
CA ARG A 126 5.07 -24.33 -2.83
C ARG A 126 6.30 -25.10 -3.34
N GLY A 127 6.47 -26.34 -2.87
CA GLY A 127 7.50 -27.26 -3.34
C GLY A 127 8.85 -27.12 -2.62
N TYR A 128 8.85 -26.43 -1.46
CA TYR A 128 10.00 -26.30 -0.59
C TYR A 128 9.64 -26.70 0.83
N GLY A 129 10.41 -27.62 1.44
CA GLY A 129 10.19 -28.14 2.77
C GLY A 129 8.73 -28.65 2.95
N ASP A 130 8.16 -28.39 4.13
CA ASP A 130 6.76 -28.61 4.44
C ASP A 130 5.85 -27.47 3.90
N GLY A 131 6.41 -26.58 3.09
CA GLY A 131 5.76 -25.43 2.49
C GLY A 131 5.96 -24.12 3.25
N GLU A 132 6.38 -24.14 4.50
CA GLU A 132 6.70 -22.97 5.30
C GLU A 132 8.21 -22.89 5.53
N LEU A 133 8.76 -21.70 5.30
CA LEU A 133 10.18 -21.38 5.53
C LEU A 133 10.27 -20.31 6.58
N GLU A 134 11.06 -20.56 7.60
CA GLU A 134 11.34 -19.57 8.64
C GLU A 134 12.13 -18.38 8.07
N ALA A 135 12.00 -17.23 8.70
CA ALA A 135 12.70 -16.01 8.31
C ALA A 135 14.22 -16.21 8.16
N ALA A 136 14.83 -17.03 9.02
CA ALA A 136 16.27 -17.34 8.98
C ALA A 136 16.71 -18.18 7.76
N GLU A 137 15.77 -18.85 7.11
CA GLU A 137 16.02 -19.72 5.94
C GLU A 137 15.89 -18.97 4.61
N LEU A 138 15.35 -17.74 4.65
CA LEU A 138 15.19 -16.91 3.47
C LEU A 138 16.50 -16.24 3.06
N PRO A 139 16.73 -16.05 1.74
CA PRO A 139 17.84 -15.25 1.25
C PRO A 139 17.85 -13.84 1.85
N ARG A 140 19.04 -13.31 2.10
CA ARG A 140 19.26 -11.93 2.51
C ARG A 140 19.84 -11.14 1.36
N ILE A 141 19.24 -10.00 1.07
CA ILE A 141 19.68 -9.11 0.00
C ILE A 141 19.98 -7.75 0.61
N THR A 142 21.22 -7.33 0.49
CA THR A 142 21.68 -6.01 0.95
C THR A 142 21.88 -5.11 -0.26
N ILE A 143 21.22 -3.97 -0.26
CA ILE A 143 21.20 -3.03 -1.37
C ILE A 143 21.63 -1.65 -0.88
N ARG A 144 22.57 -1.02 -1.57
CA ARG A 144 22.84 0.41 -1.46
C ARG A 144 22.21 1.08 -2.66
N ALA A 145 21.35 2.06 -2.44
CA ALA A 145 20.49 2.66 -3.46
C ALA A 145 20.62 4.19 -3.49
N PRO A 146 20.18 4.86 -4.56
CA PRO A 146 19.98 6.30 -4.57
C PRO A 146 18.99 6.74 -3.48
N ARG A 147 19.11 8.01 -3.01
CA ARG A 147 18.16 8.57 -2.04
C ARG A 147 16.77 8.78 -2.62
N THR A 148 16.66 8.99 -3.92
CA THR A 148 15.38 8.92 -4.65
C THR A 148 15.21 7.48 -5.08
N LEU A 149 14.27 6.79 -4.46
CA LEU A 149 14.08 5.36 -4.64
C LEU A 149 12.72 5.09 -5.27
N ASP A 150 12.75 4.35 -6.37
CA ASP A 150 11.62 3.75 -7.05
C ASP A 150 11.78 2.23 -6.90
N LEU A 151 10.86 1.60 -6.13
CA LEU A 151 10.92 0.19 -5.75
C LEU A 151 9.62 -0.54 -6.08
N ASP A 152 9.66 -1.47 -7.02
CA ASP A 152 8.61 -2.47 -7.24
C ASP A 152 8.99 -3.78 -6.53
N ARG A 153 8.18 -4.19 -5.56
CA ARG A 153 8.40 -5.36 -4.71
C ARG A 153 7.24 -6.33 -4.79
N SER A 154 7.50 -7.55 -5.26
CA SER A 154 6.50 -8.61 -5.23
C SER A 154 7.01 -9.90 -4.59
N GLY A 155 6.14 -10.57 -3.82
CA GLY A 155 6.46 -11.83 -3.14
C GLY A 155 6.28 -11.75 -1.63
N ALA A 156 7.18 -12.45 -0.88
CA ALA A 156 7.10 -12.57 0.58
C ALA A 156 8.40 -12.15 1.28
N GLY A 157 8.36 -12.07 2.60
CA GLY A 157 9.46 -11.67 3.47
C GLY A 157 9.39 -10.19 3.85
N THR A 158 10.49 -9.65 4.36
CA THR A 158 10.57 -8.28 4.86
C THR A 158 11.45 -7.41 3.98
N THR A 159 11.12 -6.13 3.88
CA THR A 159 11.95 -5.11 3.23
C THR A 159 12.17 -3.97 4.22
N GLU A 160 13.41 -3.67 4.54
CA GLU A 160 13.81 -2.55 5.39
C GLU A 160 14.50 -1.50 4.53
N ILE A 161 14.00 -0.26 4.56
CA ILE A 161 14.50 0.87 3.76
C ILE A 161 14.94 1.97 4.72
N GLY A 162 16.15 2.46 4.59
CA GLY A 162 16.61 3.63 5.33
C GLY A 162 15.89 4.91 4.92
N ALA A 163 16.28 6.06 5.49
CA ALA A 163 15.69 7.35 5.15
C ALA A 163 15.99 7.74 3.69
N THR A 164 14.96 8.25 2.98
CA THR A 164 15.02 8.60 1.55
C THR A 164 14.76 10.10 1.31
N GLN A 165 15.10 10.57 0.14
CA GLN A 165 14.69 11.91 -0.33
C GLN A 165 13.27 11.88 -0.90
N SER A 166 12.93 10.86 -1.67
CA SER A 166 11.59 10.50 -2.14
C SER A 166 11.49 8.98 -2.25
N LEU A 167 10.29 8.46 -2.05
CA LEU A 167 10.03 7.03 -2.15
C LEU A 167 8.77 6.80 -2.99
N GLU A 168 8.95 6.08 -4.09
CA GLU A 168 7.86 5.46 -4.86
C GLU A 168 7.92 3.96 -4.59
N LEU A 169 6.82 3.39 -4.09
CA LEU A 169 6.77 2.05 -3.57
C LEU A 169 5.59 1.29 -4.16
N GLU A 170 5.84 0.40 -5.11
CA GLU A 170 4.86 -0.59 -5.55
C GLU A 170 5.05 -1.89 -4.76
N VAL A 171 4.02 -2.33 -4.03
CA VAL A 171 4.06 -3.61 -3.31
C VAL A 171 2.91 -4.50 -3.75
N SER A 172 3.26 -5.70 -4.22
CA SER A 172 2.27 -6.70 -4.53
C SER A 172 2.51 -8.00 -3.76
N GLY A 173 1.42 -8.58 -3.20
CA GLY A 173 1.49 -9.79 -2.39
C GLY A 173 1.26 -9.54 -0.90
N CYS A 174 2.09 -10.15 -0.03
CA CYS A 174 1.89 -10.13 1.42
C CYS A 174 3.16 -9.76 2.21
N SER A 175 4.14 -9.11 1.57
CA SER A 175 5.39 -8.72 2.24
C SER A 175 5.19 -7.60 3.26
N THR A 176 6.08 -7.55 4.25
CA THR A 176 6.17 -6.43 5.17
C THR A 176 7.26 -5.47 4.71
N THR A 177 6.93 -4.17 4.60
CA THR A 177 7.89 -3.11 4.26
C THR A 177 7.99 -2.10 5.40
N ILE A 178 9.20 -1.79 5.83
CA ILE A 178 9.49 -0.81 6.86
C ILE A 178 10.45 0.21 6.26
N ALA A 179 10.03 1.46 6.17
CA ALA A 179 10.86 2.55 5.65
C ALA A 179 11.08 3.65 6.70
N GLY A 180 12.24 4.26 6.66
CA GLY A 180 12.56 5.44 7.45
C GLY A 180 11.79 6.68 6.97
N ASP A 181 12.22 7.86 7.43
CA ASP A 181 11.63 9.13 7.02
C ASP A 181 11.88 9.41 5.52
N VAL A 182 10.87 9.98 4.87
CA VAL A 182 10.93 10.45 3.48
C VAL A 182 10.95 11.97 3.48
N ALA A 183 12.08 12.57 3.08
CA ALA A 183 12.23 14.02 3.13
C ALA A 183 11.31 14.77 2.17
N GLY A 184 10.78 14.14 1.15
CA GLY A 184 9.88 14.65 0.11
C GLY A 184 8.57 13.86 0.02
N ALA A 185 8.19 13.53 -1.20
CA ALA A 185 6.97 12.80 -1.51
C ALA A 185 7.12 11.30 -1.24
N LEU A 186 6.06 10.72 -0.67
CA LEU A 186 5.84 9.30 -0.53
C LEU A 186 4.65 8.90 -1.41
N THR A 187 4.92 8.05 -2.41
CA THR A 187 3.89 7.47 -3.27
C THR A 187 3.87 5.96 -3.05
N MET A 188 2.69 5.39 -2.87
CA MET A 188 2.52 3.96 -2.61
C MET A 188 1.39 3.39 -3.45
N ASP A 189 1.68 2.30 -4.17
CA ASP A 189 0.71 1.48 -4.90
C ASP A 189 0.73 0.06 -4.32
N LEU A 190 -0.33 -0.31 -3.59
CA LEU A 190 -0.36 -1.54 -2.81
C LEU A 190 -1.44 -2.49 -3.33
N ALA A 191 -1.02 -3.68 -3.78
CA ALA A 191 -1.93 -4.72 -4.24
C ALA A 191 -1.78 -6.00 -3.40
N GLY A 192 -2.78 -6.34 -2.60
CA GLY A 192 -2.76 -7.55 -1.78
C GLY A 192 -3.00 -7.30 -0.29
N SER A 193 -2.21 -7.93 0.58
CA SER A 193 -2.39 -7.90 2.04
C SER A 193 -1.09 -7.64 2.80
N GLY A 194 -0.17 -6.91 2.21
CA GLY A 194 1.10 -6.55 2.85
C GLY A 194 0.95 -5.47 3.92
N ASN A 195 1.95 -5.38 4.79
CA ASN A 195 2.04 -4.33 5.81
C ASN A 195 3.12 -3.32 5.42
N VAL A 196 2.80 -2.03 5.45
CA VAL A 196 3.76 -0.97 5.13
C VAL A 196 3.84 0.03 6.27
N ASN A 197 5.02 0.18 6.86
CA ASN A 197 5.31 1.15 7.91
C ASN A 197 6.33 2.15 7.38
N VAL A 198 6.01 3.43 7.34
CA VAL A 198 6.91 4.49 6.88
C VAL A 198 7.01 5.58 7.93
N GLY A 199 8.17 6.17 8.08
CA GLY A 199 8.38 7.34 8.93
C GLY A 199 7.60 8.57 8.47
N ALA A 200 8.07 9.77 8.81
CA ALA A 200 7.46 11.01 8.38
C ALA A 200 7.68 11.27 6.89
N ALA A 201 6.74 12.00 6.23
CA ALA A 201 6.89 12.44 4.86
C ALA A 201 6.35 13.87 4.65
N GLN A 202 6.73 14.50 3.52
CA GLN A 202 6.15 15.80 3.17
C GLN A 202 4.73 15.65 2.65
N SER A 203 4.50 14.72 1.75
CA SER A 203 3.19 14.41 1.19
C SER A 203 3.02 12.91 1.03
N LEU A 204 1.76 12.46 1.04
CA LEU A 204 1.38 11.07 0.86
C LEU A 204 0.41 10.94 -0.31
N SER A 205 0.70 10.00 -1.22
CA SER A 205 -0.27 9.42 -2.16
C SER A 205 -0.28 7.91 -1.95
N ALA A 206 -1.43 7.32 -1.66
CA ALA A 206 -1.55 5.90 -1.38
C ALA A 206 -2.76 5.31 -2.09
N ASP A 207 -2.50 4.42 -3.04
CA ASP A 207 -3.48 3.63 -3.75
C ASP A 207 -3.46 2.19 -3.23
N ILE A 208 -4.57 1.71 -2.66
CA ILE A 208 -4.65 0.40 -2.01
C ILE A 208 -5.75 -0.45 -2.64
N ALA A 209 -5.34 -1.54 -3.28
CA ALA A 209 -6.24 -2.56 -3.81
C ALA A 209 -6.11 -3.86 -3.00
N GLY A 210 -7.01 -4.11 -2.05
CA GLY A 210 -6.99 -5.31 -1.22
C GLY A 210 -7.17 -5.04 0.27
N SER A 211 -6.28 -5.59 1.10
CA SER A 211 -6.39 -5.54 2.57
C SER A 211 -5.06 -5.14 3.22
N ALA A 212 -4.28 -4.34 2.53
CA ALA A 212 -2.99 -3.87 3.06
C ALA A 212 -3.19 -2.90 4.22
N ASP A 213 -2.29 -2.99 5.21
CA ASP A 213 -2.23 -2.09 6.35
C ASP A 213 -1.05 -1.13 6.21
N VAL A 214 -1.35 0.17 6.24
CA VAL A 214 -0.37 1.25 6.12
C VAL A 214 -0.32 2.07 7.40
N VAL A 215 0.86 2.27 7.93
CA VAL A 215 1.12 3.17 9.06
C VAL A 215 2.18 4.17 8.64
N THR A 216 1.90 5.46 8.80
CA THR A 216 2.88 6.52 8.54
C THR A 216 3.12 7.40 9.76
N GLY A 217 4.28 8.04 9.81
CA GLY A 217 4.57 9.12 10.71
C GLY A 217 3.77 10.38 10.39
N ALA A 218 4.35 11.54 10.64
CA ALA A 218 3.72 12.84 10.34
C ALA A 218 3.76 13.14 8.84
N ILE A 219 2.64 13.58 8.27
CA ILE A 219 2.52 14.08 6.89
C ILE A 219 2.32 15.60 6.93
N ALA A 220 3.21 16.34 6.27
CA ALA A 220 3.31 17.79 6.46
C ALA A 220 2.52 18.64 5.46
N ASN A 221 2.25 18.17 4.24
CA ASN A 221 1.68 18.96 3.15
C ASN A 221 0.49 18.29 2.43
N GLY A 222 -0.24 17.44 3.13
CA GLY A 222 -1.44 16.81 2.59
C GLY A 222 -1.27 15.33 2.24
N ALA A 223 -2.43 14.64 2.15
CA ALA A 223 -2.54 13.23 1.82
C ALA A 223 -3.68 12.98 0.84
N THR A 224 -3.43 12.13 -0.15
CA THR A 224 -4.43 11.54 -1.04
C THR A 224 -4.42 10.03 -0.83
N ILE A 225 -5.59 9.45 -0.56
CA ILE A 225 -5.73 8.05 -0.19
C ILE A 225 -6.91 7.45 -0.94
N ASP A 226 -6.65 6.44 -1.75
CA ASP A 226 -7.65 5.68 -2.49
C ASP A 226 -7.64 4.23 -2.01
N ILE A 227 -8.77 3.73 -1.48
CA ILE A 227 -8.88 2.35 -0.97
C ILE A 227 -10.00 1.60 -1.70
N ALA A 228 -9.62 0.57 -2.45
CA ALA A 228 -10.54 -0.40 -3.01
C ALA A 228 -10.40 -1.74 -2.27
N GLY A 229 -11.25 -2.00 -1.27
CA GLY A 229 -11.21 -3.22 -0.47
C GLY A 229 -11.41 -3.01 1.02
N SER A 230 -10.54 -3.59 1.83
CA SER A 230 -10.61 -3.54 3.31
C SER A 230 -9.28 -3.09 3.94
N GLY A 231 -8.43 -2.43 3.18
CA GLY A 231 -7.16 -1.92 3.67
C GLY A 231 -7.34 -0.82 4.72
N THR A 232 -6.28 -0.58 5.49
CA THR A 232 -6.27 0.47 6.51
C THR A 232 -5.11 1.44 6.31
N VAL A 233 -5.34 2.73 6.53
CA VAL A 233 -4.28 3.75 6.54
C VAL A 233 -4.34 4.51 7.87
N THR A 234 -3.23 4.50 8.59
CA THR A 234 -3.08 5.24 9.85
C THR A 234 -1.94 6.24 9.75
N MET A 235 -2.23 7.51 9.92
CA MET A 235 -1.25 8.59 9.98
C MET A 235 -1.10 9.10 11.42
N ALA A 236 0.13 9.28 11.89
CA ALA A 236 0.38 9.86 13.22
C ALA A 236 -0.11 11.31 13.30
N SER A 237 0.06 12.08 12.25
CA SER A 237 -0.53 13.42 12.09
C SER A 237 -0.59 13.83 10.62
N LEU A 238 -1.52 14.74 10.30
CA LEU A 238 -1.64 15.33 8.98
C LEU A 238 -1.78 16.85 9.09
N THR A 239 -0.99 17.55 8.31
CA THR A 239 -1.13 19.00 8.09
C THR A 239 -1.38 19.25 6.60
N GLY A 240 -2.35 20.12 6.27
CA GLY A 240 -2.73 20.43 4.89
C GLY A 240 -4.07 19.83 4.50
N GLU A 241 -4.18 19.28 3.31
CA GLU A 241 -5.42 18.72 2.76
C GLU A 241 -5.47 17.19 2.94
N LEU A 242 -6.67 16.65 3.15
CA LEU A 242 -6.97 15.23 3.10
C LEU A 242 -7.98 14.97 1.98
N ASN A 243 -7.59 14.18 1.00
CA ASN A 243 -8.51 13.58 0.04
C ASN A 243 -8.56 12.08 0.31
N SER A 244 -9.73 11.53 0.58
CA SER A 244 -9.90 10.11 0.90
C SER A 244 -11.08 9.52 0.16
N ASP A 245 -10.80 8.62 -0.76
CA ASP A 245 -11.77 7.89 -1.54
C ASP A 245 -11.79 6.42 -1.13
N GLY A 246 -12.93 5.91 -0.66
CA GLY A 246 -13.10 4.56 -0.15
C GLY A 246 -14.18 3.77 -0.87
N ALA A 247 -13.83 2.65 -1.48
CA ALA A 247 -14.77 1.67 -2.02
C ALA A 247 -14.62 0.33 -1.31
N GLY A 248 -15.57 -0.01 -0.42
CA GLY A 248 -15.54 -1.24 0.37
C GLY A 248 -15.72 -1.03 1.86
N SER A 249 -14.82 -1.60 2.67
CA SER A 249 -14.84 -1.54 4.13
C SER A 249 -13.49 -1.10 4.71
N GLY A 250 -12.67 -0.45 3.92
CA GLY A 250 -11.39 0.09 4.36
C GLY A 250 -11.55 1.24 5.36
N SER A 251 -10.47 1.61 6.05
CA SER A 251 -10.50 2.69 7.02
C SER A 251 -9.29 3.61 6.94
N VAL A 252 -9.54 4.90 7.23
CA VAL A 252 -8.48 5.92 7.33
C VAL A 252 -8.51 6.54 8.73
N THR A 253 -7.36 6.60 9.39
CA THR A 253 -7.22 7.19 10.72
C THR A 253 -6.14 8.27 10.72
N VAL A 254 -6.51 9.50 11.11
CA VAL A 254 -5.58 10.60 11.36
C VAL A 254 -5.55 10.89 12.85
N ARG A 255 -4.41 10.66 13.52
CA ARG A 255 -4.30 10.75 14.98
C ARG A 255 -4.03 12.15 15.53
N GLY A 256 -3.76 13.13 14.65
CA GLY A 256 -3.51 14.52 15.07
C GLY A 256 -3.19 15.43 13.89
N GLY A 257 -2.92 16.70 14.18
CA GLY A 257 -2.52 17.69 13.19
C GLY A 257 -3.54 18.80 12.97
N ALA A 258 -3.54 19.40 11.78
CA ALA A 258 -4.44 20.47 11.38
C ALA A 258 -4.75 20.38 9.89
N ILE A 259 -5.99 20.10 9.56
CA ILE A 259 -6.49 19.88 8.21
C ILE A 259 -7.23 21.14 7.74
N THR A 260 -6.83 21.69 6.59
CA THR A 260 -7.48 22.84 5.98
C THR A 260 -8.74 22.42 5.21
N LEU A 261 -8.67 21.33 4.48
CA LEU A 261 -9.80 20.75 3.76
C LEU A 261 -9.72 19.23 3.90
N ALA A 262 -10.79 18.61 4.37
CA ALA A 262 -10.98 17.16 4.27
C ALA A 262 -12.11 16.88 3.28
N SER A 263 -11.79 16.20 2.19
CA SER A 263 -12.73 15.70 1.19
C SER A 263 -12.77 14.19 1.31
N ILE A 264 -13.95 13.64 1.65
CA ILE A 264 -14.10 12.23 1.98
C ILE A 264 -15.28 11.66 1.19
N ASP A 265 -15.00 10.69 0.33
CA ASP A 265 -15.99 10.00 -0.48
C ASP A 265 -15.99 8.50 -0.13
N LEU A 266 -17.09 7.99 0.47
CA LEU A 266 -17.21 6.61 0.90
C LEU A 266 -18.33 5.88 0.15
N ALA A 267 -17.98 4.80 -0.54
CA ALA A 267 -18.92 3.88 -1.15
C ALA A 267 -18.82 2.51 -0.48
N GLY A 268 -19.72 2.22 0.49
CA GLY A 268 -19.72 0.96 1.23
C GLY A 268 -19.91 1.12 2.73
N SER A 269 -19.02 0.51 3.51
CA SER A 269 -19.07 0.50 4.97
C SER A 269 -17.71 0.88 5.58
N GLY A 270 -16.89 1.61 4.86
CA GLY A 270 -15.61 2.12 5.33
C GLY A 270 -15.78 3.26 6.34
N ASP A 271 -14.75 3.49 7.16
CA ASP A 271 -14.76 4.49 8.21
C ASP A 271 -13.55 5.42 8.12
N VAL A 272 -13.77 6.71 8.42
CA VAL A 272 -12.70 7.70 8.54
C VAL A 272 -12.74 8.34 9.93
N SER A 273 -11.63 8.26 10.67
CA SER A 273 -11.49 8.84 12.00
C SER A 273 -10.41 9.91 12.01
N ILE A 274 -10.77 11.14 12.43
CA ILE A 274 -9.87 12.29 12.40
C ILE A 274 -9.79 12.91 13.80
N ALA A 275 -8.60 12.79 14.43
CA ALA A 275 -8.30 13.45 15.70
C ALA A 275 -7.52 14.78 15.50
N ALA A 276 -7.74 15.44 14.39
CA ALA A 276 -7.16 16.73 14.02
C ALA A 276 -8.24 17.80 13.89
N THR A 277 -7.90 19.08 14.08
CA THR A 277 -8.79 20.17 13.72
C THR A 277 -9.01 20.21 12.22
N VAL A 278 -10.25 20.42 11.77
CA VAL A 278 -10.62 20.49 10.36
C VAL A 278 -11.27 21.84 10.09
N GLN A 279 -10.76 22.60 9.12
CA GLN A 279 -11.35 23.88 8.78
C GLN A 279 -12.61 23.68 7.93
N ASP A 280 -12.50 22.93 6.83
CA ASP A 280 -13.62 22.60 5.95
C ASP A 280 -13.71 21.09 5.78
N LEU A 281 -14.87 20.51 6.10
CA LEU A 281 -15.15 19.07 6.01
C LEU A 281 -16.23 18.84 4.97
N ASN A 282 -15.87 18.22 3.84
CA ASN A 282 -16.77 17.79 2.80
C ASN A 282 -16.86 16.27 2.82
N VAL A 283 -18.06 15.73 2.98
CA VAL A 283 -18.25 14.27 3.09
C VAL A 283 -19.40 13.82 2.19
N SER A 284 -19.15 12.79 1.41
CA SER A 284 -20.15 12.07 0.63
C SER A 284 -20.14 10.59 1.02
N ILE A 285 -21.26 10.06 1.51
CA ILE A 285 -21.39 8.65 1.90
C ILE A 285 -22.52 7.99 1.10
N VAL A 286 -22.17 6.92 0.40
CA VAL A 286 -23.15 6.01 -0.21
C VAL A 286 -23.00 4.64 0.46
N GLY A 287 -23.91 4.34 1.40
CA GLY A 287 -23.85 3.08 2.16
C GLY A 287 -24.05 3.25 3.66
N SER A 288 -23.19 2.59 4.44
CA SER A 288 -23.30 2.56 5.90
C SER A 288 -21.98 2.97 6.59
N GLY A 289 -21.08 3.58 5.87
CA GLY A 289 -19.80 4.05 6.41
C GLY A 289 -19.95 5.22 7.38
N GLY A 290 -18.87 5.54 8.10
CA GLY A 290 -18.86 6.60 9.10
C GLY A 290 -17.68 7.56 8.97
N VAL A 291 -17.92 8.83 9.34
CA VAL A 291 -16.86 9.82 9.52
C VAL A 291 -16.94 10.37 10.93
N GLU A 292 -15.88 10.16 11.71
CA GLU A 292 -15.77 10.67 13.07
C GLU A 292 -14.63 11.69 13.15
N VAL A 293 -14.97 12.93 13.55
CA VAL A 293 -13.98 13.95 13.88
C VAL A 293 -14.04 14.18 15.39
N THR A 294 -12.92 14.03 16.09
CA THR A 294 -12.88 14.20 17.56
C THR A 294 -12.36 15.57 18.01
N ALA A 295 -12.01 16.45 17.07
CA ALA A 295 -11.59 17.83 17.30
C ALA A 295 -12.56 18.83 16.64
N PRO A 296 -12.52 20.12 16.98
CA PRO A 296 -13.42 21.12 16.41
C PRO A 296 -13.33 21.21 14.89
N VAL A 297 -14.49 21.38 14.22
CA VAL A 297 -14.65 21.58 12.78
C VAL A 297 -15.09 23.00 12.49
N GLY A 298 -14.58 23.62 11.44
CA GLY A 298 -15.02 24.92 10.96
C GLY A 298 -16.37 24.82 10.27
N ASN A 299 -16.41 24.28 9.06
CA ASN A 299 -17.63 24.07 8.28
C ASN A 299 -17.81 22.60 7.92
N ILE A 300 -19.08 22.17 7.77
CA ILE A 300 -19.44 20.82 7.29
C ILE A 300 -20.37 20.95 6.09
N ASP A 301 -20.03 20.29 4.99
CA ASP A 301 -20.92 19.98 3.87
C ASP A 301 -21.03 18.44 3.75
N ALA A 302 -22.21 17.88 3.99
CA ALA A 302 -22.43 16.46 4.14
C ALA A 302 -23.54 15.97 3.21
N GLU A 303 -23.25 14.95 2.41
CA GLU A 303 -24.21 14.25 1.58
C GLU A 303 -24.25 12.76 1.96
N ILE A 304 -25.37 12.23 2.44
CA ILE A 304 -25.49 10.83 2.87
C ILE A 304 -26.64 10.14 2.10
N ALA A 305 -26.32 9.07 1.40
CA ALA A 305 -27.30 8.18 0.79
C ALA A 305 -27.17 6.78 1.41
N GLY A 306 -28.04 6.47 2.40
CA GLY A 306 -28.01 5.20 3.12
C GLY A 306 -28.19 5.33 4.62
N SER A 307 -27.35 4.66 5.39
CA SER A 307 -27.39 4.64 6.86
C SER A 307 -26.06 5.09 7.49
N GLY A 308 -25.26 5.80 6.73
CA GLY A 308 -23.97 6.32 7.20
C GLY A 308 -24.12 7.39 8.28
N SER A 309 -23.03 7.68 9.01
CA SER A 309 -23.03 8.66 10.08
C SER A 309 -21.82 9.60 10.00
N ILE A 310 -22.06 10.86 10.34
CA ILE A 310 -20.99 11.86 10.51
C ILE A 310 -21.10 12.42 11.92
N THR A 311 -20.00 12.38 12.68
CA THR A 311 -19.96 12.87 14.05
C THR A 311 -18.84 13.87 14.24
N ALA A 312 -19.15 15.03 14.85
CA ALA A 312 -18.18 16.04 15.22
C ALA A 312 -18.51 16.61 16.62
N PRO A 313 -17.50 16.96 17.47
CA PRO A 313 -17.74 17.46 18.83
C PRO A 313 -18.29 18.88 18.83
N SER A 314 -17.93 19.71 17.85
CA SER A 314 -18.42 21.07 17.68
C SER A 314 -18.15 21.58 16.27
N VAL A 315 -19.01 22.48 15.79
CA VAL A 315 -18.85 23.19 14.52
C VAL A 315 -18.89 24.69 14.80
N THR A 316 -17.89 25.43 14.34
CA THR A 316 -17.77 26.87 14.59
C THR A 316 -18.39 27.74 13.50
N GLY A 317 -18.62 27.21 12.33
CA GLY A 317 -19.18 27.88 11.16
C GLY A 317 -20.51 27.29 10.72
N SER A 318 -20.63 26.96 9.45
CA SER A 318 -21.87 26.49 8.82
C SER A 318 -21.95 24.98 8.73
N ILE A 319 -23.18 24.46 8.80
CA ILE A 319 -23.48 23.05 8.52
C ILE A 319 -24.48 23.02 7.36
N ARG A 320 -24.13 22.36 6.29
CA ARG A 320 -25.04 21.96 5.22
C ARG A 320 -25.11 20.44 5.20
N GLN A 321 -26.32 19.90 5.15
CA GLN A 321 -26.50 18.46 5.09
C GLN A 321 -27.66 18.09 4.15
N GLU A 322 -27.43 17.03 3.37
CA GLU A 322 -28.45 16.40 2.55
C GLU A 322 -28.43 14.89 2.85
N VAL A 323 -29.53 14.37 3.43
CA VAL A 323 -29.61 12.96 3.85
C VAL A 323 -30.76 12.25 3.18
N TRP A 324 -30.47 11.17 2.48
CA TRP A 324 -31.44 10.25 1.88
C TRP A 324 -31.29 8.86 2.53
N GLY A 325 -32.21 8.53 3.43
CA GLY A 325 -32.19 7.25 4.14
C GLY A 325 -32.28 7.41 5.65
N SER A 326 -31.55 6.58 6.38
CA SER A 326 -31.52 6.57 7.84
C SER A 326 -30.18 7.10 8.40
N GLY A 327 -29.39 7.75 7.58
CA GLY A 327 -28.12 8.34 8.00
C GLY A 327 -28.32 9.54 8.92
N GLU A 328 -27.25 9.93 9.62
CA GLU A 328 -27.29 10.99 10.62
C GLU A 328 -26.02 11.84 10.61
N VAL A 329 -26.20 13.16 10.82
CA VAL A 329 -25.10 14.08 11.12
C VAL A 329 -25.28 14.58 12.54
N THR A 330 -24.37 14.17 13.44
CA THR A 330 -24.42 14.49 14.86
C THR A 330 -23.32 15.47 15.23
N VAL A 331 -23.72 16.62 15.81
CA VAL A 331 -22.77 17.61 16.34
C VAL A 331 -23.02 17.75 17.82
N GLY A 332 -21.97 17.54 18.64
CA GLY A 332 -22.02 17.79 20.07
C GLY A 332 -22.24 19.28 20.37
N GLN A 333 -22.85 19.56 21.53
CA GLN A 333 -23.06 20.92 22.02
C GLN A 333 -21.93 21.35 22.94
#